data_288dfb9fd117168c99ba63789293e135
#
_entry.id   288dfb9fd117168c99ba63789293e135
#
_cell.length_a   1.000
_cell.length_b   1.000
_cell.length_c   1.000
_cell.angle_alpha   90.00
_cell.angle_beta   90.00
_cell.angle_gamma   90.00
#
_symmetry.space_group_name_H-M   'P 1'
#
loop_
_entity.id
_entity.type
_entity.pdbx_description
1 polymer ?
#
loop_
_entity_poly.entity_id
_entity_poly.type
_entity_poly.pdbx_seq_one_letter_code
_entity_poly.pdbx_strand_id
1 'polypeptide(L)'
;MRKVEYETMLPREIREAREKCPVAYLPMGILEWHGEFLPVGNDALKAHALCCRMAREIGGLVMPAFYWADNRAEIAEIVFKPEYFGRLDRDHTTRMMEIYGLDHGWFDREAERSKHEGGWRLFKEVLDHSLHQIESLGFRVIVTLSGHYPLIGPSKEVADGYSGDARIWPIIGYDIVQDQGYRGDHAARWETSLLLALRPELVDSTALKKAKELTGIMGEDPRTASSKFGEEAVTAIVSRAGEKIRELLGG
;
A
#
# COMPACT_ATOMS: atom_id res chain seq x y z
N MET A 1 -11.37 20.19 -7.89
CA MET A 1 -11.50 18.77 -7.45
C MET A 1 -11.89 18.76 -5.97
N ARG A 2 -12.76 17.83 -5.51
CA ARG A 2 -13.15 17.74 -4.10
C ARG A 2 -11.94 17.43 -3.21
N LYS A 3 -11.73 18.18 -2.13
CA LYS A 3 -10.75 17.91 -1.09
C LYS A 3 -11.14 16.65 -0.33
N VAL A 4 -10.20 15.75 -0.10
CA VAL A 4 -10.45 14.48 0.58
C VAL A 4 -9.35 14.10 1.58
N GLU A 5 -8.20 14.79 1.56
CA GLU A 5 -7.04 14.53 2.42
C GLU A 5 -7.24 15.24 3.76
N TYR A 6 -7.46 14.45 4.82
CA TYR A 6 -7.87 14.90 6.15
C TYR A 6 -6.97 16.01 6.71
N GLU A 7 -5.65 15.83 6.64
CA GLU A 7 -4.65 16.77 7.18
C GLU A 7 -4.60 18.12 6.47
N THR A 8 -5.22 18.21 5.30
CA THR A 8 -5.29 19.47 4.53
C THR A 8 -6.59 20.24 4.72
N MET A 9 -7.55 19.65 5.48
CA MET A 9 -8.91 20.18 5.59
C MET A 9 -9.11 21.00 6.86
N LEU A 10 -10.03 21.95 6.78
CA LEU A 10 -10.48 22.70 7.96
C LEU A 10 -11.50 21.89 8.76
N PRO A 11 -11.62 22.10 10.10
CA PRO A 11 -12.55 21.33 10.94
C PRO A 11 -14.00 21.30 10.45
N ARG A 12 -14.51 22.41 9.87
CA ARG A 12 -15.86 22.46 9.29
C ARG A 12 -15.99 21.57 8.05
N GLU A 13 -14.97 21.52 7.20
CA GLU A 13 -14.94 20.70 5.98
C GLU A 13 -14.93 19.20 6.35
N ILE A 14 -14.15 18.85 7.38
CA ILE A 14 -14.10 17.50 7.94
C ILE A 14 -15.47 17.07 8.45
N ARG A 15 -16.11 17.93 9.28
CA ARG A 15 -17.44 17.66 9.83
C ARG A 15 -18.45 17.40 8.72
N GLU A 16 -18.54 18.30 7.74
CA GLU A 16 -19.49 18.17 6.62
C GLU A 16 -19.26 16.91 5.77
N ALA A 17 -18.00 16.55 5.54
CA ALA A 17 -17.65 15.34 4.78
C ALA A 17 -17.99 14.06 5.57
N ARG A 18 -17.67 14.01 6.87
CA ARG A 18 -17.95 12.90 7.75
C ARG A 18 -19.45 12.68 7.97
N GLU A 19 -20.23 13.75 8.16
CA GLU A 19 -21.69 13.67 8.29
C GLU A 19 -22.35 13.05 7.04
N LYS A 20 -21.78 13.32 5.86
CA LYS A 20 -22.26 12.74 4.59
C LYS A 20 -21.82 11.29 4.42
N CYS A 21 -20.59 10.96 4.80
CA CYS A 21 -20.02 9.63 4.64
C CYS A 21 -18.97 9.39 5.72
N PRO A 22 -19.31 8.69 6.83
CA PRO A 22 -18.40 8.48 7.97
C PRO A 22 -17.38 7.36 7.71
N VAL A 23 -16.69 7.44 6.58
CA VAL A 23 -15.65 6.49 6.14
C VAL A 23 -14.28 7.17 6.17
N ALA A 24 -13.31 6.54 6.81
CA ALA A 24 -11.91 6.89 6.73
C ALA A 24 -11.14 5.85 5.91
N TYR A 25 -10.24 6.31 5.07
CA TYR A 25 -9.30 5.46 4.35
C TYR A 25 -7.90 5.69 4.92
N LEU A 26 -7.26 4.63 5.41
CA LEU A 26 -5.89 4.67 5.91
C LEU A 26 -4.96 3.97 4.91
N PRO A 27 -4.27 4.72 4.04
CA PRO A 27 -3.30 4.15 3.12
C PRO A 27 -2.02 3.77 3.85
N MET A 28 -1.51 2.57 3.58
CA MET A 28 -0.31 2.02 4.22
C MET A 28 0.65 1.43 3.19
N GLY A 29 1.92 1.60 3.44
CA GLY A 29 3.00 1.02 2.66
C GLY A 29 4.32 1.10 3.41
N ILE A 30 5.38 0.89 2.67
CA ILE A 30 6.76 0.92 3.18
C ILE A 30 7.66 1.71 2.22
N LEU A 31 8.91 1.87 2.62
CA LEU A 31 9.97 2.41 1.76
C LEU A 31 10.86 1.26 1.31
N GLU A 32 10.66 0.78 0.09
CA GLU A 32 11.42 -0.33 -0.46
C GLU A 32 11.82 -0.12 -1.93
N TRP A 33 12.66 -1.00 -2.42
CA TRP A 33 13.08 -1.02 -3.82
C TRP A 33 11.93 -1.41 -4.75
N HIS A 34 11.69 -0.61 -5.79
CA HIS A 34 10.71 -0.87 -6.86
C HIS A 34 11.33 -0.69 -8.25
N GLY A 35 12.57 -1.16 -8.44
CA GLY A 35 13.33 -0.92 -9.66
C GLY A 35 13.84 0.52 -9.76
N GLU A 36 14.48 0.84 -10.87
CA GLU A 36 15.04 2.17 -11.15
C GLU A 36 14.02 3.13 -11.82
N PHE A 37 12.75 2.73 -11.93
CA PHE A 37 11.72 3.47 -12.66
C PHE A 37 10.48 3.82 -11.81
N LEU A 38 10.34 3.27 -10.63
CA LEU A 38 9.31 3.62 -9.65
C LEU A 38 9.95 4.22 -8.39
N PRO A 39 9.25 5.09 -7.66
CA PRO A 39 9.77 5.66 -6.43
C PRO A 39 9.84 4.62 -5.31
N VAL A 40 10.78 4.78 -4.38
CA VAL A 40 10.94 3.90 -3.20
C VAL A 40 9.71 3.90 -2.27
N GLY A 41 8.88 4.93 -2.32
CA GLY A 41 7.62 5.01 -1.58
C GLY A 41 6.40 4.53 -2.37
N ASN A 42 6.59 3.79 -3.48
CA ASN A 42 5.53 3.35 -4.38
C ASN A 42 4.31 2.81 -3.64
N ASP A 43 4.51 1.96 -2.66
CA ASP A 43 3.43 1.29 -1.93
C ASP A 43 2.45 2.27 -1.28
N ALA A 44 2.97 3.15 -0.43
CA ALA A 44 2.14 4.13 0.24
C ALA A 44 1.61 5.21 -0.73
N LEU A 45 2.40 5.62 -1.72
CA LEU A 45 1.99 6.60 -2.73
C LEU A 45 0.85 6.06 -3.60
N LYS A 46 0.95 4.81 -4.06
CA LYS A 46 -0.08 4.11 -4.82
C LYS A 46 -1.35 3.91 -3.97
N ALA A 47 -1.19 3.42 -2.72
CA ALA A 47 -2.30 3.25 -1.80
C ALA A 47 -3.01 4.58 -1.50
N HIS A 48 -2.27 5.64 -1.22
CA HIS A 48 -2.82 6.97 -0.97
C HIS A 48 -3.60 7.51 -2.18
N ALA A 49 -3.04 7.41 -3.38
CA ALA A 49 -3.69 7.88 -4.59
C ALA A 49 -4.99 7.10 -4.89
N LEU A 50 -4.99 5.78 -4.65
CA LEU A 50 -6.18 4.94 -4.77
C LEU A 50 -7.23 5.27 -3.72
N CYS A 51 -6.84 5.49 -2.46
CA CYS A 51 -7.74 5.99 -1.40
C CYS A 51 -8.36 7.34 -1.78
N CYS A 52 -7.57 8.26 -2.32
CA CYS A 52 -8.07 9.55 -2.81
C CYS A 52 -9.10 9.38 -3.93
N ARG A 53 -8.89 8.43 -4.84
CA ARG A 53 -9.85 8.09 -5.89
C ARG A 53 -11.16 7.53 -5.28
N MET A 54 -11.06 6.56 -4.37
CA MET A 54 -12.23 6.01 -3.65
C MET A 54 -12.97 7.11 -2.89
N ALA A 55 -12.28 7.93 -2.11
CA ALA A 55 -12.91 9.00 -1.35
C ALA A 55 -13.65 10.02 -2.22
N ARG A 56 -13.12 10.33 -3.42
CA ARG A 56 -13.79 11.26 -4.35
C ARG A 56 -15.05 10.69 -4.96
N GLU A 57 -15.10 9.41 -5.26
CA GLU A 57 -16.21 8.75 -5.94
C GLU A 57 -17.24 8.17 -4.97
N ILE A 58 -16.80 7.54 -3.88
CA ILE A 58 -17.66 6.88 -2.91
C ILE A 58 -18.06 7.84 -1.78
N GLY A 59 -17.13 8.63 -1.31
CA GLY A 59 -17.23 9.49 -0.12
C GLY A 59 -16.23 9.12 0.94
N GLY A 60 -16.25 9.86 2.07
CA GLY A 60 -15.28 9.70 3.15
C GLY A 60 -14.04 10.58 2.98
N LEU A 61 -13.04 10.35 3.85
CA LEU A 61 -11.79 11.11 3.91
C LEU A 61 -10.59 10.17 3.97
N VAL A 62 -9.47 10.63 3.45
CA VAL A 62 -8.19 9.90 3.43
C VAL A 62 -7.32 10.41 4.56
N MET A 63 -6.85 9.51 5.41
CA MET A 63 -5.90 9.80 6.47
C MET A 63 -4.48 9.91 5.93
N PRO A 64 -3.56 10.58 6.66
CA PRO A 64 -2.15 10.59 6.31
C PRO A 64 -1.59 9.18 6.09
N ALA A 65 -0.81 9.00 5.04
CA ALA A 65 -0.28 7.68 4.70
C ALA A 65 0.76 7.19 5.70
N PHE A 66 0.75 5.90 5.98
CA PHE A 66 1.74 5.24 6.81
C PHE A 66 2.84 4.61 5.95
N TYR A 67 4.13 4.92 6.25
CA TYR A 67 5.31 4.48 5.48
C TYR A 67 6.29 3.61 6.27
N TRP A 68 6.09 3.47 7.57
CA TRP A 68 7.11 2.97 8.50
C TRP A 68 6.81 1.59 9.08
N ALA A 69 6.17 0.74 8.28
CA ALA A 69 6.10 -0.67 8.63
C ALA A 69 7.46 -1.35 8.40
N ASP A 70 7.67 -2.48 9.07
CA ASP A 70 8.89 -3.24 8.92
C ASP A 70 8.89 -4.05 7.62
N ASN A 71 9.97 -3.87 6.85
CA ASN A 71 10.22 -4.68 5.66
C ASN A 71 11.58 -5.41 5.70
N ARG A 72 12.47 -5.01 6.63
CA ARG A 72 13.85 -5.51 6.61
C ARG A 72 13.94 -6.97 7.06
N ALA A 73 13.26 -7.33 8.14
CA ALA A 73 13.20 -8.70 8.61
C ALA A 73 12.55 -9.61 7.58
N GLU A 74 11.49 -9.14 6.92
CA GLU A 74 10.80 -9.88 5.87
C GLU A 74 11.67 -10.11 4.64
N ILE A 75 12.32 -9.07 4.11
CA ILE A 75 13.24 -9.21 2.98
C ILE A 75 14.39 -10.15 3.35
N ALA A 76 14.92 -10.08 4.57
CA ALA A 76 15.91 -11.01 5.04
C ALA A 76 15.39 -12.46 5.04
N GLU A 77 14.15 -12.69 5.44
CA GLU A 77 13.54 -14.02 5.36
C GLU A 77 13.40 -14.51 3.92
N ILE A 78 12.98 -13.68 2.99
CA ILE A 78 12.90 -14.01 1.56
C ILE A 78 14.28 -14.34 0.99
N VAL A 79 15.29 -13.55 1.30
CA VAL A 79 16.65 -13.69 0.79
C VAL A 79 17.36 -14.91 1.38
N PHE A 80 17.14 -15.19 2.67
CA PHE A 80 17.77 -16.32 3.38
C PHE A 80 16.96 -17.62 3.34
N LYS A 81 15.71 -17.55 2.88
CA LYS A 81 14.83 -18.70 2.67
C LYS A 81 14.22 -18.65 1.28
N PRO A 82 15.01 -18.89 0.22
CA PRO A 82 14.59 -18.73 -1.17
C PRO A 82 13.43 -19.65 -1.58
N GLU A 83 13.08 -20.66 -0.79
CA GLU A 83 11.91 -21.52 -0.97
C GLU A 83 10.58 -20.78 -0.95
N TYR A 84 10.51 -19.59 -0.33
CA TYR A 84 9.28 -18.83 -0.25
C TYR A 84 8.93 -18.09 -1.55
N PHE A 85 9.92 -17.56 -2.29
CA PHE A 85 9.64 -16.74 -3.48
C PHE A 85 10.55 -16.99 -4.68
N GLY A 86 11.66 -17.71 -4.55
CA GLY A 86 12.51 -18.22 -5.64
C GLY A 86 13.10 -17.20 -6.62
N ARG A 87 12.95 -15.89 -6.39
CA ARG A 87 13.32 -14.83 -7.33
C ARG A 87 14.14 -13.70 -6.72
N LEU A 88 14.13 -13.53 -5.41
CA LEU A 88 15.02 -12.63 -4.70
C LEU A 88 16.08 -13.46 -3.98
N ASP A 89 17.33 -13.18 -4.22
CA ASP A 89 18.49 -13.80 -3.58
C ASP A 89 19.47 -12.74 -3.08
N ARG A 90 20.57 -13.20 -2.52
CA ARG A 90 21.62 -12.32 -1.99
C ARG A 90 22.20 -11.40 -3.07
N ASP A 91 22.32 -11.90 -4.30
CA ASP A 91 22.91 -11.13 -5.41
C ASP A 91 21.96 -9.96 -5.79
N HIS A 92 20.65 -10.17 -5.79
CA HIS A 92 19.68 -9.10 -6.01
C HIS A 92 19.76 -8.00 -4.94
N THR A 93 19.82 -8.37 -3.65
CA THR A 93 19.96 -7.37 -2.58
C THR A 93 21.28 -6.65 -2.63
N THR A 94 22.37 -7.33 -2.97
CA THR A 94 23.69 -6.70 -3.18
C THR A 94 23.60 -5.69 -4.30
N ARG A 95 23.02 -6.05 -5.44
CA ARG A 95 22.86 -5.14 -6.58
C ARG A 95 22.00 -3.94 -6.25
N MET A 96 20.90 -4.12 -5.49
CA MET A 96 20.07 -3.00 -5.03
C MET A 96 20.88 -2.02 -4.14
N MET A 97 21.68 -2.55 -3.20
CA MET A 97 22.52 -1.73 -2.34
C MET A 97 23.60 -0.97 -3.12
N GLU A 98 24.21 -1.59 -4.13
CA GLU A 98 25.16 -0.93 -5.03
C GLU A 98 24.52 0.26 -5.77
N ILE A 99 23.30 0.10 -6.29
CA ILE A 99 22.56 1.17 -6.98
C ILE A 99 22.22 2.31 -6.01
N TYR A 100 21.87 2.01 -4.76
CA TYR A 100 21.68 3.01 -3.71
C TYR A 100 22.98 3.65 -3.25
N GLY A 101 24.14 3.10 -3.56
CA GLY A 101 25.43 3.54 -3.01
C GLY A 101 25.57 3.25 -1.52
N LEU A 102 24.94 2.18 -1.04
CA LEU A 102 24.91 1.80 0.37
C LEU A 102 25.69 0.52 0.63
N ASP A 103 26.29 0.44 1.82
CA ASP A 103 26.94 -0.77 2.31
C ASP A 103 25.89 -1.82 2.70
N HIS A 104 26.06 -3.06 2.20
CA HIS A 104 25.13 -4.16 2.46
C HIS A 104 25.05 -4.51 3.96
N GLY A 105 26.10 -4.29 4.71
CA GLY A 105 26.11 -4.54 6.15
C GLY A 105 25.14 -3.65 6.94
N TRP A 106 24.74 -2.49 6.43
CA TRP A 106 23.69 -1.70 7.06
C TRP A 106 22.33 -2.36 6.92
N PHE A 107 22.04 -2.94 5.76
CA PHE A 107 20.83 -3.70 5.54
C PHE A 107 20.77 -4.91 6.47
N ASP A 108 21.84 -5.69 6.56
CA ASP A 108 21.91 -6.90 7.39
C ASP A 108 21.71 -6.57 8.88
N ARG A 109 22.37 -5.51 9.37
CA ARG A 109 22.22 -5.07 10.78
C ARG A 109 20.79 -4.66 11.09
N GLU A 110 20.14 -3.92 10.19
CA GLU A 110 18.76 -3.49 10.40
C GLU A 110 17.78 -4.67 10.31
N ALA A 111 17.99 -5.59 9.38
CA ALA A 111 17.18 -6.80 9.27
C ALA A 111 17.25 -7.65 10.56
N GLU A 112 18.45 -7.82 11.11
CA GLU A 112 18.65 -8.56 12.35
C GLU A 112 18.05 -7.84 13.56
N ARG A 113 18.23 -6.52 13.66
CA ARG A 113 17.62 -5.70 14.71
C ARG A 113 16.10 -5.80 14.67
N SER A 114 15.50 -5.59 13.51
CA SER A 114 14.05 -5.59 13.33
C SER A 114 13.43 -6.95 13.68
N LYS A 115 14.08 -8.03 13.28
CA LYS A 115 13.66 -9.39 13.61
C LYS A 115 13.60 -9.64 15.13
N HIS A 116 14.54 -9.11 15.90
CA HIS A 116 14.64 -9.33 17.34
C HIS A 116 13.92 -8.28 18.17
N GLU A 117 13.81 -7.04 17.68
CA GLU A 117 13.20 -5.93 18.41
C GLU A 117 11.72 -5.71 18.07
N GLY A 118 11.11 -6.59 17.29
CA GLY A 118 9.67 -6.71 17.14
C GLY A 118 9.03 -5.74 16.13
N GLY A 119 9.60 -5.64 14.91
CA GLY A 119 9.08 -4.75 13.86
C GLY A 119 7.59 -4.93 13.56
N TRP A 120 7.11 -6.15 13.34
CA TRP A 120 5.67 -6.44 13.15
C TRP A 120 4.83 -6.14 14.39
N ARG A 121 5.35 -6.36 15.58
CA ARG A 121 4.67 -6.01 16.83
C ARG A 121 4.45 -4.50 16.91
N LEU A 122 5.49 -3.72 16.70
CA LEU A 122 5.41 -2.25 16.71
C LEU A 122 4.43 -1.73 15.65
N PHE A 123 4.46 -2.28 14.44
CA PHE A 123 3.51 -1.92 13.40
C PHE A 123 2.06 -2.18 13.85
N LYS A 124 1.77 -3.36 14.39
CA LYS A 124 0.42 -3.71 14.88
C LYS A 124 -0.04 -2.79 16.01
N GLU A 125 0.84 -2.49 16.97
CA GLU A 125 0.54 -1.57 18.08
C GLU A 125 0.23 -0.16 17.57
N VAL A 126 1.02 0.37 16.61
CA VAL A 126 0.77 1.70 16.02
C VAL A 126 -0.49 1.70 15.17
N LEU A 127 -0.76 0.63 14.44
CA LEU A 127 -1.98 0.51 13.63
C LEU A 127 -3.21 0.49 14.54
N ASP A 128 -3.26 -0.35 15.56
CA ASP A 128 -4.36 -0.42 16.53
C ASP A 128 -4.62 0.95 17.17
N HIS A 129 -3.57 1.59 17.67
CA HIS A 129 -3.65 2.94 18.23
C HIS A 129 -4.22 3.95 17.22
N SER A 130 -3.80 3.87 15.96
CA SER A 130 -4.28 4.76 14.90
C SER A 130 -5.77 4.55 14.59
N LEU A 131 -6.22 3.29 14.60
CA LEU A 131 -7.64 2.96 14.39
C LEU A 131 -8.52 3.57 15.48
N HIS A 132 -8.14 3.45 16.76
CA HIS A 132 -8.85 4.08 17.87
C HIS A 132 -8.86 5.61 17.77
N GLN A 133 -7.76 6.23 17.35
CA GLN A 133 -7.74 7.67 17.09
C GLN A 133 -8.70 8.07 15.98
N ILE A 134 -8.70 7.34 14.84
CA ILE A 134 -9.58 7.61 13.70
C ILE A 134 -11.05 7.44 14.12
N GLU A 135 -11.38 6.41 14.87
CA GLU A 135 -12.72 6.22 15.42
C GLU A 135 -13.14 7.39 16.31
N SER A 136 -12.25 7.85 17.18
CA SER A 136 -12.51 9.00 18.08
C SER A 136 -12.83 10.29 17.32
N LEU A 137 -12.45 10.39 16.05
CA LEU A 137 -12.83 11.48 15.16
C LEU A 137 -14.23 11.31 14.56
N GLY A 138 -14.96 10.24 14.92
CA GLY A 138 -16.34 9.96 14.54
C GLY A 138 -16.51 9.21 13.22
N PHE A 139 -15.50 8.52 12.74
CA PHE A 139 -15.61 7.60 11.60
C PHE A 139 -16.17 6.26 12.05
N ARG A 140 -17.06 5.68 11.25
CA ARG A 140 -17.76 4.42 11.55
C ARG A 140 -17.23 3.23 10.75
N VAL A 141 -16.60 3.49 9.63
CA VAL A 141 -15.92 2.50 8.79
C VAL A 141 -14.51 2.99 8.53
N ILE A 142 -13.53 2.13 8.77
CA ILE A 142 -12.12 2.42 8.50
C ILE A 142 -11.61 1.38 7.52
N VAL A 143 -11.26 1.82 6.32
CA VAL A 143 -10.65 0.99 5.29
C VAL A 143 -9.14 1.13 5.40
N THR A 144 -8.43 0.06 5.77
CA THR A 144 -6.98 0.06 5.75
C THR A 144 -6.51 -0.52 4.42
N LEU A 145 -5.93 0.31 3.56
CA LEU A 145 -5.46 -0.12 2.24
C LEU A 145 -3.95 -0.34 2.27
N SER A 146 -3.55 -1.60 2.20
CA SER A 146 -2.16 -2.01 2.10
C SER A 146 -1.66 -1.86 0.66
N GLY A 147 -0.64 -1.04 0.44
CA GLY A 147 0.09 -0.99 -0.82
C GLY A 147 1.17 -2.06 -0.91
N HIS A 148 1.65 -2.54 0.22
CA HIS A 148 2.63 -3.62 0.38
C HIS A 148 1.92 -4.90 0.83
N TYR A 149 2.10 -5.99 0.07
CA TYR A 149 1.36 -7.24 0.30
C TYR A 149 1.49 -7.79 1.73
N PRO A 150 2.69 -7.87 2.31
CA PRO A 150 2.89 -8.44 3.63
C PRO A 150 2.15 -7.71 4.76
N LEU A 151 1.76 -6.45 4.59
CA LEU A 151 0.99 -5.71 5.59
C LEU A 151 -0.43 -6.25 5.78
N ILE A 152 -0.98 -7.02 4.82
CA ILE A 152 -2.39 -7.45 4.88
C ILE A 152 -2.62 -8.44 6.02
N GLY A 153 -1.69 -9.36 6.29
CA GLY A 153 -1.78 -10.30 7.39
C GLY A 153 -1.85 -9.60 8.76
N PRO A 154 -0.83 -8.83 9.15
CA PRO A 154 -0.85 -8.03 10.37
C PRO A 154 -2.05 -7.09 10.47
N SER A 155 -2.50 -6.50 9.37
CA SER A 155 -3.67 -5.62 9.37
C SER A 155 -4.97 -6.37 9.66
N LYS A 156 -5.13 -7.60 9.15
CA LYS A 156 -6.27 -8.46 9.47
C LYS A 156 -6.24 -8.89 10.95
N GLU A 157 -5.06 -9.26 11.47
CA GLU A 157 -4.91 -9.60 12.89
C GLU A 157 -5.34 -8.44 13.81
N VAL A 158 -4.94 -7.21 13.48
CA VAL A 158 -5.36 -6.02 14.23
C VAL A 158 -6.86 -5.79 14.11
N ALA A 159 -7.43 -5.91 12.90
CA ALA A 159 -8.86 -5.72 12.69
C ALA A 159 -9.70 -6.75 13.43
N ASP A 160 -9.26 -8.02 13.45
CA ASP A 160 -9.94 -9.12 14.16
C ASP A 160 -9.88 -8.95 15.69
N GLY A 161 -8.83 -8.33 16.20
CA GLY A 161 -8.64 -8.01 17.62
C GLY A 161 -9.18 -6.64 18.04
N TYR A 162 -9.71 -5.85 17.11
CA TYR A 162 -10.12 -4.47 17.40
C TYR A 162 -11.29 -4.39 18.36
N SER A 163 -11.17 -3.59 19.41
CA SER A 163 -12.13 -3.49 20.53
C SER A 163 -13.07 -2.29 20.46
N GLY A 164 -12.95 -1.42 19.43
CA GLY A 164 -13.83 -0.27 19.24
C GLY A 164 -15.13 -0.61 18.48
N ASP A 165 -15.96 0.39 18.25
CA ASP A 165 -17.26 0.26 17.55
C ASP A 165 -17.16 0.44 16.03
N ALA A 166 -16.06 1.01 15.52
CA ALA A 166 -15.85 1.19 14.09
C ALA A 166 -15.64 -0.18 13.40
N ARG A 167 -16.18 -0.30 12.19
CA ARG A 167 -15.95 -1.47 11.34
C ARG A 167 -14.65 -1.31 10.58
N ILE A 168 -13.68 -2.19 10.85
CA ILE A 168 -12.38 -2.15 10.18
C ILE A 168 -12.41 -3.09 8.98
N TRP A 169 -11.99 -2.59 7.82
CA TRP A 169 -11.92 -3.38 6.60
C TRP A 169 -10.51 -3.33 5.99
N PRO A 170 -9.66 -4.33 6.31
CA PRO A 170 -8.33 -4.44 5.74
C PRO A 170 -8.41 -4.98 4.31
N ILE A 171 -7.78 -4.28 3.38
CA ILE A 171 -7.71 -4.67 1.97
C ILE A 171 -6.32 -4.47 1.37
N ILE A 172 -6.07 -5.20 0.30
CA ILE A 172 -5.06 -4.91 -0.70
C ILE A 172 -5.74 -4.84 -2.07
N GLY A 173 -5.35 -3.89 -2.90
CA GLY A 173 -6.14 -3.51 -4.07
C GLY A 173 -6.51 -4.65 -5.02
N TYR A 174 -5.63 -5.63 -5.26
CA TYR A 174 -5.92 -6.73 -6.17
C TYR A 174 -6.87 -7.80 -5.58
N ASP A 175 -6.91 -7.99 -4.25
CA ASP A 175 -7.72 -9.04 -3.62
C ASP A 175 -9.21 -8.89 -3.96
N ILE A 176 -9.69 -7.67 -4.03
CA ILE A 176 -11.10 -7.37 -4.27
C ILE A 176 -11.51 -7.44 -5.74
N VAL A 177 -10.55 -7.67 -6.65
CA VAL A 177 -10.76 -7.78 -8.10
C VAL A 177 -10.07 -9.01 -8.72
N GLN A 178 -9.54 -9.93 -7.90
CA GLN A 178 -8.83 -11.11 -8.42
C GLN A 178 -9.72 -12.05 -9.24
N ASP A 179 -11.02 -12.07 -8.98
CA ASP A 179 -12.04 -12.81 -9.76
C ASP A 179 -12.15 -12.29 -11.20
N GLN A 180 -11.70 -11.06 -11.47
CA GLN A 180 -11.61 -10.46 -12.80
C GLN A 180 -10.26 -10.70 -13.49
N GLY A 181 -9.41 -11.53 -12.89
CA GLY A 181 -8.10 -11.91 -13.45
C GLY A 181 -6.94 -10.98 -13.06
N TYR A 182 -7.19 -9.97 -12.24
CA TYR A 182 -6.11 -9.12 -11.72
C TYR A 182 -5.30 -9.87 -10.65
N ARG A 183 -3.99 -9.65 -10.67
CA ARG A 183 -3.06 -10.26 -9.71
C ARG A 183 -2.06 -9.22 -9.24
N GLY A 184 -1.76 -9.25 -7.94
CA GLY A 184 -0.68 -8.44 -7.37
C GLY A 184 0.69 -8.92 -7.85
N ASP A 185 1.63 -7.99 -7.86
CA ASP A 185 3.02 -8.22 -8.20
C ASP A 185 3.91 -7.27 -7.36
N HIS A 186 5.22 -7.27 -7.61
CA HIS A 186 6.13 -6.29 -7.02
C HIS A 186 6.88 -5.55 -8.11
N ALA A 187 6.62 -4.25 -8.21
CA ALA A 187 7.21 -3.34 -9.20
C ALA A 187 7.06 -3.80 -10.66
N ALA A 188 6.16 -4.76 -10.93
CA ALA A 188 5.93 -5.32 -12.25
C ALA A 188 4.74 -4.65 -12.95
N ARG A 189 4.09 -5.35 -13.87
CA ARG A 189 3.03 -4.76 -14.69
C ARG A 189 1.87 -4.15 -13.90
N TRP A 190 1.41 -4.84 -12.84
CA TRP A 190 0.26 -4.39 -12.04
C TRP A 190 0.56 -3.07 -11.33
N GLU A 191 1.59 -3.05 -10.48
CA GLU A 191 1.93 -1.87 -9.71
C GLU A 191 2.33 -0.68 -10.57
N THR A 192 3.15 -0.94 -11.61
CA THR A 192 3.55 0.09 -12.56
C THR A 192 2.33 0.69 -13.29
N SER A 193 1.36 -0.16 -13.68
CA SER A 193 0.14 0.33 -14.35
C SER A 193 -0.75 1.16 -13.43
N LEU A 194 -0.91 0.74 -12.17
CA LEU A 194 -1.67 1.53 -11.19
C LEU A 194 -1.03 2.90 -10.96
N LEU A 195 0.30 2.95 -10.82
CA LEU A 195 0.98 4.23 -10.64
C LEU A 195 0.90 5.10 -11.90
N LEU A 196 1.01 4.52 -13.10
CA LEU A 196 0.80 5.21 -14.38
C LEU A 196 -0.61 5.81 -14.51
N ALA A 197 -1.63 5.17 -13.95
CA ALA A 197 -3.00 5.67 -13.97
C ALA A 197 -3.25 6.74 -12.90
N LEU A 198 -2.71 6.56 -11.70
CA LEU A 198 -3.00 7.39 -10.54
C LEU A 198 -2.02 8.57 -10.37
N ARG A 199 -0.74 8.37 -10.67
CA ARG A 199 0.37 9.30 -10.45
C ARG A 199 1.45 9.14 -11.53
N PRO A 200 1.11 9.38 -12.81
CA PRO A 200 2.04 9.15 -13.95
C PRO A 200 3.35 9.94 -13.84
N GLU A 201 3.33 11.08 -13.15
CA GLU A 201 4.51 11.91 -12.93
C GLU A 201 5.58 11.26 -12.02
N LEU A 202 5.23 10.18 -11.32
CA LEU A 202 6.15 9.43 -10.46
C LEU A 202 6.82 8.25 -11.17
N VAL A 203 6.42 7.94 -12.41
CA VAL A 203 7.00 6.84 -13.19
C VAL A 203 8.03 7.36 -14.17
N ASP A 204 9.28 6.95 -14.03
CA ASP A 204 10.29 7.21 -15.07
C ASP A 204 10.09 6.25 -16.26
N SER A 205 9.24 6.69 -17.19
CA SER A 205 8.95 5.92 -18.43
C SER A 205 10.17 5.73 -19.33
N THR A 206 11.21 6.58 -19.18
CA THR A 206 12.45 6.45 -19.94
C THR A 206 13.33 5.35 -19.35
N ALA A 207 13.51 5.36 -18.04
CA ALA A 207 14.21 4.30 -17.32
C ALA A 207 13.52 2.95 -17.55
N LEU A 208 12.19 2.90 -17.41
CA LEU A 208 11.40 1.69 -17.63
C LEU A 208 11.65 1.06 -19.00
N LYS A 209 11.60 1.87 -20.08
CA LYS A 209 11.84 1.38 -21.46
C LYS A 209 13.28 0.92 -21.69
N LYS A 210 14.24 1.49 -21.00
CA LYS A 210 15.66 1.18 -21.12
C LYS A 210 16.15 0.09 -20.19
N ALA A 211 15.34 -0.32 -19.20
CA ALA A 211 15.71 -1.34 -18.24
C ALA A 211 16.10 -2.64 -18.94
N LYS A 212 17.37 -3.03 -18.82
CA LYS A 212 17.90 -4.29 -19.35
C LYS A 212 17.75 -5.41 -18.33
N GLU A 213 17.99 -5.09 -17.08
CA GLU A 213 17.85 -5.99 -15.94
C GLU A 213 16.66 -5.53 -15.10
N LEU A 214 15.90 -6.49 -14.61
CA LEU A 214 14.73 -6.27 -13.78
C LEU A 214 15.03 -6.73 -12.35
N THR A 215 16.11 -6.18 -11.78
CA THR A 215 16.60 -6.51 -10.43
C THR A 215 15.50 -6.27 -9.39
N GLY A 216 15.14 -7.32 -8.64
CA GLY A 216 14.15 -7.24 -7.56
C GLY A 216 12.70 -7.10 -8.04
N ILE A 217 12.41 -7.26 -9.31
CA ILE A 217 11.05 -7.18 -9.86
C ILE A 217 10.40 -8.57 -9.85
N MET A 218 9.17 -8.67 -9.36
CA MET A 218 8.46 -9.95 -9.28
C MET A 218 7.07 -9.84 -9.92
N GLY A 219 6.87 -10.50 -11.07
CA GLY A 219 5.60 -10.51 -11.80
C GLY A 219 5.77 -10.50 -13.31
N GLU A 220 4.74 -9.99 -14.01
CA GLU A 220 4.79 -9.78 -15.46
C GLU A 220 5.72 -8.60 -15.80
N ASP A 221 6.32 -8.65 -16.98
CA ASP A 221 7.26 -7.60 -17.43
C ASP A 221 6.67 -6.18 -17.25
N PRO A 222 7.28 -5.32 -16.44
CA PRO A 222 6.79 -3.97 -16.18
C PRO A 222 6.74 -3.09 -17.43
N ARG A 223 7.52 -3.42 -18.49
CA ARG A 223 7.50 -2.71 -19.78
C ARG A 223 6.19 -2.91 -20.52
N THR A 224 5.36 -3.90 -20.13
CA THR A 224 4.00 -4.11 -20.65
C THR A 224 2.93 -3.31 -19.87
N ALA A 225 3.34 -2.58 -18.84
CA ALA A 225 2.45 -1.72 -18.08
C ALA A 225 1.85 -0.59 -18.93
N SER A 226 0.64 -0.21 -18.60
CA SER A 226 -0.04 0.90 -19.26
C SER A 226 -1.02 1.62 -18.34
N SER A 227 -1.15 2.93 -18.54
CA SER A 227 -2.16 3.74 -17.87
C SER A 227 -3.59 3.21 -18.11
N LYS A 228 -3.88 2.69 -19.32
CA LYS A 228 -5.18 2.10 -19.64
C LYS A 228 -5.50 0.90 -18.75
N PHE A 229 -4.58 -0.06 -18.67
CA PHE A 229 -4.76 -1.23 -17.78
C PHE A 229 -4.90 -0.81 -16.31
N GLY A 230 -4.10 0.17 -15.87
CA GLY A 230 -4.21 0.73 -14.53
C GLY A 230 -5.55 1.38 -14.25
N GLU A 231 -6.10 2.18 -15.18
CA GLU A 231 -7.41 2.84 -15.02
C GLU A 231 -8.57 1.83 -15.00
N GLU A 232 -8.52 0.78 -15.82
CA GLU A 232 -9.48 -0.32 -15.79
C GLU A 232 -9.48 -1.01 -14.43
N ALA A 233 -8.29 -1.33 -13.89
CA ALA A 233 -8.12 -1.91 -12.57
C ALA A 233 -8.61 -0.99 -11.45
N VAL A 234 -8.23 0.28 -11.46
CA VAL A 234 -8.68 1.30 -10.48
C VAL A 234 -10.20 1.41 -10.48
N THR A 235 -10.82 1.46 -11.67
CA THR A 235 -12.29 1.54 -11.81
C THR A 235 -12.97 0.31 -11.19
N ALA A 236 -12.45 -0.88 -11.45
CA ALA A 236 -12.96 -2.12 -10.87
C ALA A 236 -12.83 -2.13 -9.33
N ILE A 237 -11.67 -1.72 -8.80
CA ILE A 237 -11.42 -1.61 -7.36
C ILE A 237 -12.42 -0.64 -6.71
N VAL A 238 -12.57 0.56 -7.26
CA VAL A 238 -13.46 1.59 -6.72
C VAL A 238 -14.92 1.13 -6.72
N SER A 239 -15.37 0.46 -7.80
CA SER A 239 -16.72 -0.09 -7.88
C SER A 239 -17.00 -1.11 -6.76
N ARG A 240 -16.12 -2.11 -6.61
CA ARG A 240 -16.23 -3.15 -5.58
C ARG A 240 -16.12 -2.58 -4.17
N ALA A 241 -15.18 -1.64 -3.97
CA ALA A 241 -15.05 -0.96 -2.69
C ALA A 241 -16.33 -0.18 -2.32
N GLY A 242 -16.96 0.49 -3.29
CA GLY A 242 -18.21 1.19 -3.08
C GLY A 242 -19.36 0.29 -2.66
N GLU A 243 -19.48 -0.91 -3.24
CA GLU A 243 -20.46 -1.92 -2.85
C GLU A 243 -20.24 -2.35 -1.39
N LYS A 244 -19.01 -2.72 -1.05
CA LYS A 244 -18.69 -3.20 0.30
C LYS A 244 -18.82 -2.12 1.36
N ILE A 245 -18.43 -0.89 1.06
CA ILE A 245 -18.58 0.25 2.00
C ILE A 245 -20.05 0.53 2.28
N ARG A 246 -20.94 0.46 1.29
CA ARG A 246 -22.39 0.61 1.53
C ARG A 246 -22.93 -0.48 2.45
N GLU A 247 -22.56 -1.74 2.23
CA GLU A 247 -22.87 -2.84 3.14
C GLU A 247 -22.38 -2.57 4.56
N LEU A 248 -21.13 -2.13 4.72
CA LEU A 248 -20.54 -1.81 6.01
C LEU A 248 -21.21 -0.61 6.71
N LEU A 249 -21.76 0.32 5.99
CA LEU A 249 -22.52 1.45 6.56
C LEU A 249 -23.94 1.07 6.99
N GLY A 250 -24.40 -0.11 6.64
CA GLY A 250 -25.73 -0.61 6.98
C GLY A 250 -26.79 -0.21 5.94
N GLY A 251 -26.35 -0.06 4.70
CA GLY A 251 -27.22 0.16 3.53
C GLY A 251 -27.82 -1.14 3.02
#